data_e7e78bbf82c91a2bbef9c5e09fa18ff4
#
_entry.id   e7e78bbf82c91a2bbef9c5e09fa18ff4
#
_cell.length_a   1.000
_cell.length_b   1.000
_cell.length_c   1.000
_cell.angle_alpha   90.00
_cell.angle_beta   90.00
_cell.angle_gamma   90.00
#
_symmetry.space_group_name_H-M   'P 1'
#
loop_
_entity.id
_entity.type
_entity.pdbx_description
1 polymer ?
#
loop_
_entity_poly.entity_id
_entity_poly.type
_entity_poly.pdbx_seq_one_letter_code
_entity_poly.pdbx_strand_id
1 'polypeptide(L)'
;MRGLPGSGKSHWVDGFIATRPDGDAIRRRGYFSTDDRFIIAGEYRFDASKLSEYHQLNLTGFIQALSRQEPVVICDNTNMAHWEFIAYEAAAKAMGYQVRILLIGDPQDAAHQALCAERNQHGLGLKQIQAMARQFQQL
;
A
#
# COMPACT_ATOMS: atom_id res chain seq x y z
N MET A 1 0.33 4.32 -3.51
CA MET A 1 1.68 4.15 -2.89
C MET A 1 2.34 2.93 -3.46
N ARG A 2 3.63 3.00 -3.70
CA ARG A 2 4.49 1.87 -4.12
C ARG A 2 5.74 1.85 -3.24
N GLY A 3 6.24 0.68 -2.91
CA GLY A 3 7.46 0.51 -2.14
C GLY A 3 7.53 -0.84 -1.45
N LEU A 4 8.74 -1.31 -1.18
CA LEU A 4 8.98 -2.56 -0.47
C LEU A 4 8.44 -2.50 0.97
N PRO A 5 8.10 -3.65 1.58
CA PRO A 5 7.84 -3.68 3.02
C PRO A 5 9.02 -3.10 3.79
N GLY A 6 8.76 -2.20 4.73
CA GLY A 6 9.82 -1.50 5.46
C GLY A 6 10.41 -0.29 4.76
N SER A 7 9.90 0.10 3.61
CA SER A 7 10.41 1.27 2.87
C SER A 7 10.03 2.62 3.48
N GLY A 8 9.01 2.66 4.33
CA GLY A 8 8.53 3.89 4.94
C GLY A 8 7.21 4.41 4.37
N LYS A 9 6.46 3.58 3.64
CA LYS A 9 5.15 3.97 3.10
C LYS A 9 4.19 4.44 4.18
N SER A 10 4.01 3.64 5.23
CA SER A 10 3.11 3.98 6.33
C SER A 10 3.56 5.25 7.06
N HIS A 11 4.86 5.43 7.22
CA HIS A 11 5.42 6.65 7.82
C HIS A 11 5.10 7.88 6.96
N TRP A 12 5.21 7.77 5.65
CA TRP A 12 4.85 8.86 4.75
C TRP A 12 3.35 9.19 4.86
N VAL A 13 2.50 8.17 4.90
CA VAL A 13 1.03 8.35 5.05
C VAL A 13 0.71 9.03 6.38
N ASP A 14 1.33 8.59 7.47
CA ASP A 14 1.13 9.20 8.79
C ASP A 14 1.47 10.69 8.77
N GLY A 15 2.61 11.05 8.15
CA GLY A 15 3.01 12.45 8.00
C GLY A 15 2.03 13.26 7.16
N PHE A 16 1.57 12.70 6.05
CA PHE A 16 0.59 13.34 5.18
C PHE A 16 -0.73 13.61 5.92
N ILE A 17 -1.26 12.59 6.61
CA ILE A 17 -2.51 12.71 7.37
C ILE A 17 -2.38 13.73 8.51
N ALA A 18 -1.23 13.75 9.20
CA ALA A 18 -0.99 14.66 10.30
C ALA A 18 -1.00 16.15 9.87
N THR A 19 -0.75 16.44 8.60
CA THR A 19 -0.78 17.81 8.08
C THR A 19 -2.16 18.31 7.68
N ARG A 20 -3.18 17.45 7.71
CA ARG A 20 -4.51 17.77 7.20
C ARG A 20 -5.54 17.86 8.30
N PRO A 21 -6.45 18.87 8.23
CA PRO A 21 -7.57 18.98 9.20
C PRO A 21 -8.51 17.78 9.16
N ASP A 22 -8.65 17.13 7.98
CA ASP A 22 -9.50 15.97 7.76
C ASP A 22 -8.75 14.63 7.90
N GLY A 23 -7.56 14.64 8.51
CA GLY A 23 -6.69 13.46 8.60
C GLY A 23 -7.35 12.24 9.20
N ASP A 24 -8.11 12.40 10.29
CA ASP A 24 -8.82 11.27 10.91
C ASP A 24 -9.86 10.65 9.98
N ALA A 25 -10.57 11.47 9.23
CA ALA A 25 -11.55 11.00 8.25
C ALA A 25 -10.87 10.25 7.10
N ILE A 26 -9.72 10.74 6.61
CA ILE A 26 -8.91 10.05 5.60
C ILE A 26 -8.48 8.69 6.11
N ARG A 27 -7.97 8.60 7.35
CA ARG A 27 -7.54 7.32 7.94
C ARG A 27 -8.68 6.31 7.99
N ARG A 28 -9.87 6.72 8.39
CA ARG A 28 -11.01 5.82 8.55
C ARG A 28 -11.71 5.46 7.26
N ARG A 29 -11.76 6.38 6.28
CA ARG A 29 -12.62 6.25 5.10
C ARG A 29 -11.88 6.17 3.78
N GLY A 30 -10.62 6.62 3.74
CA GLY A 30 -9.86 6.75 2.53
C GLY A 30 -8.53 5.99 2.51
N TYR A 31 -8.20 5.22 3.53
CA TYR A 31 -6.93 4.49 3.60
C TYR A 31 -7.16 2.99 3.44
N PHE A 32 -6.48 2.38 2.47
CA PHE A 32 -6.66 0.97 2.12
C PHE A 32 -5.31 0.27 1.97
N SER A 33 -5.03 -0.62 2.91
CA SER A 33 -3.85 -1.48 2.93
C SER A 33 -4.30 -2.93 3.09
N THR A 34 -3.90 -3.80 2.17
CA THR A 34 -4.22 -5.23 2.25
C THR A 34 -3.64 -5.84 3.54
N ASP A 35 -2.43 -5.43 3.92
CA ASP A 35 -1.77 -5.96 5.12
C ASP A 35 -2.54 -5.67 6.41
N ASP A 36 -3.26 -4.56 6.48
CA ASP A 36 -4.06 -4.23 7.68
C ASP A 36 -5.16 -5.26 7.94
N ARG A 37 -5.61 -5.98 6.92
CA ARG A 37 -6.62 -7.03 7.08
C ARG A 37 -6.10 -8.26 7.80
N PHE A 38 -4.79 -8.42 7.88
CA PHE A 38 -4.14 -9.47 8.66
C PHE A 38 -3.91 -9.09 10.12
N ILE A 39 -4.26 -7.87 10.52
CA ILE A 39 -4.18 -7.44 11.91
C ILE A 39 -5.45 -7.88 12.63
N ILE A 40 -5.31 -8.84 13.55
CA ILE A 40 -6.40 -9.41 14.33
C ILE A 40 -6.09 -9.19 15.80
N ALA A 41 -6.98 -8.50 16.52
CA ALA A 41 -6.80 -8.17 17.92
C ALA A 41 -5.45 -7.48 18.23
N GLY A 42 -5.01 -6.59 17.32
CA GLY A 42 -3.76 -5.84 17.44
C GLY A 42 -2.50 -6.60 17.02
N GLU A 43 -2.63 -7.85 16.57
CA GLU A 43 -1.49 -8.65 16.10
C GLU A 43 -1.54 -8.90 14.61
N TYR A 44 -0.38 -8.79 13.95
CA TYR A 44 -0.23 -9.16 12.55
C TYR A 44 -0.15 -10.69 12.44
N ARG A 45 -1.13 -11.28 11.73
CA ARG A 45 -1.24 -12.73 11.52
C ARG A 45 -1.41 -13.01 10.03
N PHE A 46 -0.29 -13.16 9.33
CA PHE A 46 -0.31 -13.48 7.91
C PHE A 46 -0.84 -14.88 7.66
N ASP A 47 -1.77 -15.01 6.71
CA ASP A 47 -2.34 -16.25 6.23
C ASP A 47 -2.41 -16.21 4.70
N ALA A 48 -1.51 -16.94 4.04
CA ALA A 48 -1.40 -16.95 2.59
C ALA A 48 -2.70 -17.39 1.90
N SER A 49 -3.50 -18.24 2.55
CA SER A 49 -4.77 -18.71 1.98
C SER A 49 -5.82 -17.62 1.86
N LYS A 50 -5.63 -16.50 2.59
CA LYS A 50 -6.56 -15.36 2.58
C LYS A 50 -6.07 -14.18 1.75
N LEU A 51 -4.86 -14.25 1.20
CA LEU A 51 -4.23 -13.11 0.53
C LEU A 51 -5.05 -12.62 -0.67
N SER A 52 -5.50 -13.54 -1.52
CA SER A 52 -6.31 -13.19 -2.69
C SER A 52 -7.64 -12.54 -2.31
N GLU A 53 -8.33 -13.11 -1.34
CA GLU A 53 -9.58 -12.53 -0.81
C GLU A 53 -9.36 -11.12 -0.25
N TYR A 54 -8.30 -10.93 0.53
CA TYR A 54 -8.00 -9.65 1.16
C TYR A 54 -7.61 -8.58 0.15
N HIS A 55 -6.90 -8.95 -0.93
CA HIS A 55 -6.65 -8.04 -2.03
C HIS A 55 -7.95 -7.59 -2.71
N GLN A 56 -8.89 -8.51 -2.92
CA GLN A 56 -10.18 -8.19 -3.50
C GLN A 56 -11.00 -7.27 -2.59
N LEU A 57 -11.02 -7.55 -1.29
CA LEU A 57 -11.71 -6.71 -0.32
C LEU A 57 -11.09 -5.32 -0.24
N ASN A 58 -9.78 -5.23 -0.34
CA ASN A 58 -9.07 -3.95 -0.35
C ASN A 58 -9.47 -3.10 -1.57
N LEU A 59 -9.48 -3.70 -2.75
CA LEU A 59 -9.91 -3.03 -3.98
C LEU A 59 -11.39 -2.61 -3.90
N THR A 60 -12.25 -3.49 -3.40
CA THR A 60 -13.67 -3.19 -3.22
C THR A 60 -13.88 -1.99 -2.30
N GLY A 61 -13.21 -1.98 -1.15
CA GLY A 61 -13.27 -0.86 -0.22
C GLY A 61 -12.78 0.45 -0.83
N PHE A 62 -11.67 0.39 -1.59
CA PHE A 62 -11.13 1.54 -2.31
C PHE A 62 -12.15 2.10 -3.31
N ILE A 63 -12.78 1.25 -4.13
CA ILE A 63 -13.80 1.66 -5.11
C ILE A 63 -15.01 2.25 -4.40
N GLN A 64 -15.45 1.67 -3.29
CA GLN A 64 -16.56 2.21 -2.50
C GLN A 64 -16.23 3.62 -1.97
N ALA A 65 -15.00 3.86 -1.52
CA ALA A 65 -14.57 5.19 -1.09
C ALA A 65 -14.60 6.20 -2.25
N LEU A 66 -14.16 5.80 -3.44
CA LEU A 66 -14.29 6.62 -4.64
C LEU A 66 -15.77 6.97 -4.93
N SER A 67 -16.65 5.99 -4.81
CA SER A 67 -18.09 6.15 -5.05
C SER A 67 -18.73 7.13 -4.05
N ARG A 68 -18.26 7.12 -2.81
CA ARG A 68 -18.70 8.08 -1.78
C ARG A 68 -18.12 9.48 -1.97
N GLN A 69 -17.24 9.66 -2.96
CA GLN A 69 -16.55 10.92 -3.21
C GLN A 69 -15.69 11.39 -2.02
N GLU A 70 -15.04 10.45 -1.35
CA GLU A 70 -14.07 10.80 -0.32
C GLU A 70 -12.98 11.70 -0.92
N PRO A 71 -12.57 12.78 -0.23
CA PRO A 71 -11.66 13.77 -0.82
C PRO A 71 -10.26 13.24 -1.09
N VAL A 72 -9.81 12.26 -0.30
CA VAL A 72 -8.52 11.59 -0.49
C VAL A 72 -8.71 10.10 -0.30
N VAL A 73 -8.25 9.30 -1.28
CA VAL A 73 -8.29 7.84 -1.22
C VAL A 73 -6.89 7.31 -1.52
N ILE A 74 -6.37 6.47 -0.62
CA ILE A 74 -4.99 5.98 -0.66
C ILE A 74 -5.01 4.45 -0.75
N CYS A 75 -4.30 3.90 -1.73
CA CYS A 75 -3.93 2.48 -1.75
C CYS A 75 -2.47 2.36 -1.28
N ASP A 76 -2.26 1.70 -0.14
CA ASP A 76 -0.95 1.49 0.47
C ASP A 76 -0.63 -0.01 0.44
N ASN A 77 -0.13 -0.46 -0.69
CA ASN A 77 0.39 -1.82 -0.92
C ASN A 77 1.81 -1.70 -1.50
N THR A 78 2.51 -2.81 -1.62
CA THR A 78 3.87 -2.81 -2.22
C THR A 78 3.84 -2.38 -3.69
N ASN A 79 2.87 -2.85 -4.46
CA ASN A 79 2.60 -2.45 -5.83
C ASN A 79 3.84 -2.43 -6.71
N MET A 80 4.62 -3.51 -6.67
CA MET A 80 5.88 -3.62 -7.42
C MET A 80 5.65 -3.69 -8.92
N ALA A 81 4.69 -4.49 -9.37
CA ALA A 81 4.31 -4.58 -10.78
C ALA A 81 3.05 -3.75 -11.05
N HIS A 82 2.94 -3.22 -12.28
CA HIS A 82 1.80 -2.37 -12.65
C HIS A 82 0.47 -3.13 -12.55
N TRP A 83 0.44 -4.42 -12.88
CA TRP A 83 -0.78 -5.21 -12.79
C TRP A 83 -1.38 -5.25 -11.37
N GLU A 84 -0.54 -5.04 -10.34
CA GLU A 84 -1.00 -5.06 -8.94
C GLU A 84 -1.85 -3.85 -8.58
N PHE A 85 -1.70 -2.73 -9.27
CA PHE A 85 -2.44 -1.51 -8.95
C PHE A 85 -3.19 -0.87 -10.12
N ILE A 86 -3.15 -1.49 -11.31
CA ILE A 86 -3.82 -0.92 -12.51
C ILE A 86 -5.33 -0.75 -12.29
N ALA A 87 -5.97 -1.66 -11.55
CA ALA A 87 -7.40 -1.57 -11.26
C ALA A 87 -7.72 -0.37 -10.36
N TYR A 88 -6.88 -0.09 -9.38
CA TYR A 88 -7.00 1.09 -8.50
C TYR A 88 -6.88 2.38 -9.31
N GLU A 89 -5.87 2.45 -10.14
CA GLU A 89 -5.59 3.62 -10.98
C GLU A 89 -6.72 3.87 -11.97
N ALA A 90 -7.15 2.84 -12.69
CA ALA A 90 -8.20 2.94 -13.70
C ALA A 90 -9.54 3.35 -13.07
N ALA A 91 -9.90 2.77 -11.94
CA ALA A 91 -11.14 3.11 -11.24
C ALA A 91 -11.13 4.57 -10.77
N ALA A 92 -10.03 5.02 -10.18
CA ALA A 92 -9.92 6.39 -9.70
C ALA A 92 -10.02 7.39 -10.85
N LYS A 93 -9.32 7.16 -11.96
CA LYS A 93 -9.39 8.02 -13.15
C LYS A 93 -10.80 8.06 -13.75
N ALA A 94 -11.43 6.89 -13.88
CA ALA A 94 -12.78 6.79 -14.42
C ALA A 94 -13.81 7.56 -13.58
N MET A 95 -13.58 7.69 -12.28
CA MET A 95 -14.46 8.40 -11.36
C MET A 95 -14.05 9.86 -11.13
N GLY A 96 -13.15 10.39 -11.95
CA GLY A 96 -12.81 11.82 -11.98
C GLY A 96 -11.73 12.24 -10.99
N TYR A 97 -11.02 11.30 -10.35
CA TYR A 97 -9.94 11.62 -9.43
C TYR A 97 -8.64 11.95 -10.17
N GLN A 98 -7.88 12.86 -9.63
CA GLN A 98 -6.49 13.05 -10.00
C GLN A 98 -5.65 11.99 -9.28
N VAL A 99 -4.96 11.15 -10.04
CA VAL A 99 -4.15 10.06 -9.48
C VAL A 99 -2.69 10.49 -9.37
N ARG A 100 -2.10 10.22 -8.21
CA ARG A 100 -0.67 10.37 -7.98
C ARG A 100 -0.09 9.02 -7.58
N ILE A 101 0.99 8.64 -8.26
CA ILE A 101 1.72 7.41 -7.93
C ILE A 101 2.99 7.83 -7.20
N LEU A 102 3.11 7.40 -5.94
CA LEU A 102 4.26 7.73 -5.09
C LEU A 102 5.07 6.47 -4.84
N LEU A 103 6.34 6.50 -5.26
CA LEU A 103 7.31 5.44 -4.96
C LEU A 103 8.14 5.87 -3.74
N ILE A 104 8.13 5.05 -2.71
CA ILE A 104 8.89 5.29 -1.48
C ILE A 104 10.13 4.38 -1.48
N GLY A 105 11.29 5.00 -1.55
CA GLY A 105 12.57 4.31 -1.68
C GLY A 105 12.83 3.80 -3.09
N ASP A 106 13.99 3.18 -3.29
CA ASP A 106 14.37 2.57 -4.56
C ASP A 106 14.41 1.04 -4.41
N PRO A 107 13.42 0.31 -4.95
CA PRO A 107 13.39 -1.15 -4.83
C PRO A 107 14.60 -1.84 -5.47
N GLN A 108 15.30 -1.19 -6.38
CA GLN A 108 16.46 -1.76 -7.08
C GLN A 108 17.79 -1.51 -6.37
N ASP A 109 17.79 -0.65 -5.34
CA ASP A 109 18.99 -0.35 -4.57
C ASP A 109 19.25 -1.41 -3.50
N ALA A 110 20.43 -2.01 -3.52
CA ALA A 110 20.79 -3.08 -2.59
C ALA A 110 20.81 -2.61 -1.13
N ALA A 111 21.28 -1.40 -0.86
CA ALA A 111 21.31 -0.84 0.49
C ALA A 111 19.89 -0.59 1.00
N HIS A 112 19.01 -0.11 0.14
CA HIS A 112 17.60 0.08 0.49
C HIS A 112 16.90 -1.26 0.79
N GLN A 113 17.17 -2.28 -0.01
CA GLN A 113 16.63 -3.63 0.22
C GLN A 113 17.06 -4.18 1.59
N ALA A 114 18.33 -4.03 1.94
CA ALA A 114 18.84 -4.45 3.23
C ALA A 114 18.16 -3.71 4.38
N LEU A 115 17.96 -2.41 4.23
CA LEU A 115 17.26 -1.57 5.21
C LEU A 115 15.79 -1.99 5.37
N CYS A 116 15.11 -2.31 4.27
CA CYS A 116 13.75 -2.81 4.29
C CYS A 116 13.65 -4.15 5.01
N ALA A 117 14.59 -5.07 4.77
CA ALA A 117 14.64 -6.36 5.47
C ALA A 117 14.76 -6.17 6.99
N GLU A 118 15.53 -5.18 7.42
CA GLU A 118 15.75 -4.86 8.83
C GLU A 118 14.51 -4.20 9.47
N ARG A 119 13.85 -3.30 8.73
CA ARG A 119 12.77 -2.44 9.24
C ARG A 119 11.37 -3.03 9.15
N ASN A 120 11.12 -3.97 8.21
CA ASN A 120 9.74 -4.44 8.01
C ASN A 120 9.22 -5.16 9.25
N GLN A 121 7.92 -4.98 9.49
CA GLN A 121 7.23 -5.56 10.64
C GLN A 121 6.51 -6.87 10.31
N HIS A 122 6.75 -7.42 9.10
CA HIS A 122 6.09 -8.62 8.61
C HIS A 122 6.98 -9.87 8.71
N GLY A 123 8.16 -9.76 9.30
CA GLY A 123 9.10 -10.88 9.47
C GLY A 123 9.76 -11.33 8.17
N LEU A 124 9.84 -10.46 7.16
CA LEU A 124 10.44 -10.80 5.87
C LEU A 124 11.96 -10.61 5.90
N GLY A 125 12.69 -11.65 5.50
CA GLY A 125 14.14 -11.60 5.36
C GLY A 125 14.58 -10.98 4.04
N LEU A 126 15.90 -10.77 3.91
CA LEU A 126 16.49 -10.13 2.71
C LEU A 126 16.14 -10.86 1.41
N LYS A 127 16.16 -12.20 1.40
CA LYS A 127 15.82 -12.97 0.19
C LYS A 127 14.40 -12.72 -0.28
N GLN A 128 13.46 -12.61 0.66
CA GLN A 128 12.05 -12.32 0.35
C GLN A 128 11.88 -10.90 -0.17
N ILE A 129 12.56 -9.94 0.44
CA ILE A 129 12.58 -8.53 -0.03
C ILE A 129 13.17 -8.45 -1.44
N GLN A 130 14.28 -9.14 -1.70
CA GLN A 130 14.90 -9.19 -3.03
C GLN A 130 13.97 -9.83 -4.07
N ALA A 131 13.25 -10.89 -3.69
CA ALA A 131 12.28 -11.52 -4.59
C ALA A 131 11.14 -10.55 -4.95
N MET A 132 10.65 -9.79 -4.00
CA MET A 132 9.65 -8.75 -4.25
C MET A 132 10.21 -7.64 -5.13
N ALA A 133 11.43 -7.20 -4.87
CA ALA A 133 12.11 -6.16 -5.65
C ALA A 133 12.27 -6.53 -7.13
N ARG A 134 12.48 -7.82 -7.43
CA ARG A 134 12.56 -8.30 -8.81
C ARG A 134 11.27 -8.14 -9.61
N GLN A 135 10.13 -8.00 -8.93
CA GLN A 135 8.83 -7.76 -9.57
C GLN A 135 8.64 -6.28 -9.95
N PHE A 136 9.50 -5.40 -9.50
CA PHE A 136 9.34 -3.96 -9.70
C PHE A 136 9.38 -3.61 -11.18
N GLN A 137 8.36 -2.89 -11.62
CA GLN A 137 8.28 -2.30 -12.95
C GLN A 137 8.33 -0.79 -12.83
N GLN A 138 9.31 -0.21 -13.52
CA GLN A 138 9.37 1.24 -13.65
C GLN A 138 8.31 1.71 -14.65
N LEU A 139 7.64 2.78 -14.29
CA LEU A 139 6.59 3.36 -15.15
C LEU A 139 7.15 4.51 -15.98
#